data_c72db1f2d912369f19c014355fc2aaeb
#
_entry.id   c72db1f2d912369f19c014355fc2aaeb
#
_cell.length_a   1.000
_cell.length_b   1.000
_cell.length_c   1.000
_cell.angle_alpha   90.00
_cell.angle_beta   90.00
_cell.angle_gamma   90.00
#
_symmetry.space_group_name_H-M   'P 1'
#
loop_
_entity.id
_entity.type
_entity.pdbx_description
1 polymer ?
#
loop_
_entity_poly.entity_id
_entity_poly.type
_entity_poly.pdbx_seq_one_letter_code
_entity_poly.pdbx_strand_id
1 'polypeptide(L)'
;VVDAVGGVTVDLPVPVRDPEYTGLDLPAGEQTLDGQTAALLGRTRHAYDSYGGGDFYRAANQRMLIGAVVKKVLASDPITMAGTISTMAGHVTTDMDVSTMLSIASKFVGINVDEDIYSGQMPTESKYVNATWYEICDTAAWKSVMERVDQGLPPYADASQDSTAGIAGSVGVSAGGDGSSDATSSATEAAADYSGTVMVYNASGVAGIAGSAADKLTQRGYSAQADNASSRTDTSKVIYNGGAADKAQGVIETLGLSVSARQNDGSYEKDADVIVVLGTDRAR
;
A
#
# COMPACT_ATOMS: atom_id res chain seq x y z
N VAL A 1 2.35 25.02 -5.28
CA VAL A 1 1.18 24.31 -5.88
C VAL A 1 0.19 23.96 -4.77
N VAL A 2 0.58 23.13 -3.80
CA VAL A 2 -0.33 22.70 -2.70
C VAL A 2 -0.94 23.90 -1.96
N ASP A 3 -0.13 24.89 -1.59
CA ASP A 3 -0.62 26.09 -0.91
C ASP A 3 -1.56 26.92 -1.79
N ALA A 4 -1.36 26.91 -3.11
CA ALA A 4 -2.21 27.64 -4.06
C ALA A 4 -3.65 27.10 -4.12
N VAL A 5 -3.86 25.82 -3.74
CA VAL A 5 -5.20 25.19 -3.63
C VAL A 5 -5.71 25.17 -2.19
N GLY A 6 -5.01 25.81 -1.26
CA GLY A 6 -5.39 25.87 0.15
C GLY A 6 -5.12 24.58 0.91
N GLY A 7 -4.06 23.85 0.55
CA GLY A 7 -3.71 22.56 1.12
C GLY A 7 -4.38 21.38 0.41
N VAL A 8 -3.90 20.16 0.70
CA VAL A 8 -4.47 18.90 0.19
C VAL A 8 -4.78 17.97 1.33
N THR A 9 -5.84 17.20 1.17
CA THR A 9 -6.20 16.14 2.12
C THR A 9 -5.78 14.79 1.55
N VAL A 10 -5.11 14.00 2.36
CA VAL A 10 -4.65 12.64 2.05
C VAL A 10 -5.02 11.70 3.17
N ASP A 11 -5.22 10.43 2.85
CA ASP A 11 -5.39 9.37 3.84
C ASP A 11 -4.11 8.52 3.91
N LEU A 12 -3.54 8.43 5.11
CA LEU A 12 -2.31 7.69 5.37
C LEU A 12 -2.65 6.35 6.02
N PRO A 13 -2.46 5.21 5.33
CA PRO A 13 -2.77 3.89 5.89
C PRO A 13 -1.97 3.56 7.14
N VAL A 14 -0.74 4.07 7.23
CA VAL A 14 0.16 3.90 8.38
C VAL A 14 0.75 5.24 8.82
N PRO A 15 1.19 5.38 10.08
CA PRO A 15 1.89 6.59 10.53
C PRO A 15 3.19 6.80 9.74
N VAL A 16 3.47 8.03 9.35
CA VAL A 16 4.69 8.41 8.63
C VAL A 16 5.62 9.16 9.56
N ARG A 17 6.62 8.48 10.11
CA ARG A 17 7.59 9.03 11.06
C ARG A 17 9.00 8.97 10.50
N ASP A 18 9.57 10.14 10.26
CA ASP A 18 10.91 10.31 9.70
C ASP A 18 11.62 11.53 10.32
N PRO A 19 11.73 11.56 11.68
CA PRO A 19 12.20 12.73 12.39
C PRO A 19 13.67 13.07 12.12
N GLU A 20 14.50 12.08 11.79
CA GLU A 20 15.93 12.27 11.59
C GLU A 20 16.27 12.84 10.21
N TYR A 21 15.49 12.50 9.17
CA TYR A 21 15.80 12.86 7.78
C TYR A 21 14.92 13.97 7.24
N THR A 22 13.61 13.89 7.46
CA THR A 22 12.67 14.89 6.95
C THR A 22 12.02 15.74 8.05
N GLY A 23 12.09 15.32 9.30
CA GLY A 23 11.40 15.95 10.41
C GLY A 23 9.91 15.63 10.49
N LEU A 24 9.40 14.70 9.65
CA LEU A 24 7.99 14.35 9.60
C LEU A 24 7.58 13.46 10.79
N ASP A 25 6.43 13.76 11.35
CA ASP A 25 5.69 12.90 12.29
C ASP A 25 4.19 13.09 12.04
N LEU A 26 3.64 12.27 11.15
CA LEU A 26 2.23 12.28 10.77
C LEU A 26 1.56 11.00 11.27
N PRO A 27 0.42 11.10 11.98
CA PRO A 27 -0.36 9.92 12.34
C PRO A 27 -1.00 9.28 11.11
N ALA A 28 -1.45 8.04 11.24
CA ALA A 28 -2.31 7.39 10.25
C ALA A 28 -3.68 8.09 10.16
N GLY A 29 -4.40 7.84 9.08
CA GLY A 29 -5.71 8.40 8.79
C GLY A 29 -5.64 9.70 7.99
N GLU A 30 -6.76 10.40 7.93
CA GLU A 30 -6.91 11.61 7.15
C GLU A 30 -6.05 12.75 7.70
N GLN A 31 -5.24 13.35 6.81
CA GLN A 31 -4.34 14.46 7.11
C GLN A 31 -4.54 15.58 6.10
N THR A 32 -4.63 16.84 6.57
CA THR A 32 -4.60 18.00 5.70
C THR A 32 -3.18 18.59 5.72
N LEU A 33 -2.55 18.62 4.56
CA LEU A 33 -1.16 19.00 4.38
C LEU A 33 -1.04 20.38 3.71
N ASP A 34 -0.16 21.20 4.22
CA ASP A 34 0.35 22.38 3.52
C ASP A 34 1.45 21.99 2.51
N GLY A 35 1.93 22.95 1.73
CA GLY A 35 2.94 22.70 0.70
C GLY A 35 4.26 22.19 1.26
N GLN A 36 4.66 22.64 2.45
CA GLN A 36 5.89 22.19 3.09
C GLN A 36 5.77 20.74 3.55
N THR A 37 4.71 20.41 4.28
CA THR A 37 4.47 19.06 4.79
C THR A 37 4.28 18.07 3.64
N ALA A 38 3.54 18.45 2.58
CA ALA A 38 3.39 17.63 1.38
C ALA A 38 4.73 17.37 0.67
N ALA A 39 5.60 18.39 0.58
CA ALA A 39 6.93 18.21 -0.01
C ALA A 39 7.82 17.27 0.82
N LEU A 40 7.76 17.36 2.15
CA LEU A 40 8.48 16.45 3.04
C LEU A 40 7.96 15.02 2.90
N LEU A 41 6.63 14.81 2.86
CA LEU A 41 6.01 13.51 2.65
C LEU A 41 6.43 12.89 1.30
N GLY A 42 6.47 13.69 0.23
CA GLY A 42 6.93 13.24 -1.10
C GLY A 42 8.43 12.94 -1.17
N ARG A 43 9.20 13.24 -0.13
CA ARG A 43 10.66 12.98 -0.03
C ARG A 43 11.01 11.88 0.96
N THR A 44 10.10 11.55 1.87
CA THR A 44 10.35 10.60 2.95
C THR A 44 10.56 9.19 2.40
N ARG A 45 11.56 8.49 2.92
CA ARG A 45 11.92 7.10 2.60
C ARG A 45 12.04 6.26 3.86
N HIS A 46 12.75 6.77 4.85
CA HIS A 46 13.14 6.02 6.05
C HIS A 46 11.96 5.71 6.97
N ALA A 47 10.86 6.45 6.88
CA ALA A 47 9.61 6.09 7.56
C ALA A 47 9.11 4.68 7.21
N TYR A 48 9.57 4.12 6.10
CA TYR A 48 9.11 2.83 5.57
C TYR A 48 10.19 1.74 5.60
N ASP A 49 11.31 1.95 6.27
CA ASP A 49 12.42 0.98 6.33
C ASP A 49 11.98 -0.36 6.94
N SER A 50 11.07 -0.32 7.91
CA SER A 50 10.49 -1.51 8.52
C SER A 50 9.61 -2.34 7.56
N TYR A 51 9.14 -1.75 6.47
CA TYR A 51 8.34 -2.41 5.43
C TYR A 51 9.18 -2.89 4.24
N GLY A 52 10.49 -2.63 4.24
CA GLY A 52 11.45 -3.20 3.29
C GLY A 52 11.56 -2.53 1.93
N GLY A 53 11.04 -1.31 1.76
CA GLY A 53 11.05 -0.69 0.43
C GLY A 53 10.82 0.82 0.39
N GLY A 54 11.59 1.59 1.17
CA GLY A 54 11.38 3.04 1.34
C GLY A 54 11.22 3.85 0.04
N ASP A 55 11.92 3.49 -1.04
CA ASP A 55 11.80 4.20 -2.32
C ASP A 55 10.47 3.95 -3.04
N PHE A 56 9.94 2.74 -2.97
CA PHE A 56 8.61 2.42 -3.52
C PHE A 56 7.50 3.21 -2.82
N TYR A 57 7.56 3.27 -1.49
CA TYR A 57 6.59 4.01 -0.69
C TYR A 57 6.70 5.52 -0.90
N ARG A 58 7.91 6.04 -1.10
CA ARG A 58 8.11 7.42 -1.53
C ARG A 58 7.42 7.69 -2.86
N ALA A 59 7.59 6.81 -3.86
CA ALA A 59 6.94 6.94 -5.16
C ALA A 59 5.41 6.85 -5.02
N ALA A 60 4.89 5.99 -4.15
CA ALA A 60 3.46 5.91 -3.87
C ALA A 60 2.94 7.20 -3.21
N ASN A 61 3.63 7.75 -2.22
CA ASN A 61 3.28 9.05 -1.63
C ASN A 61 3.27 10.17 -2.68
N GLN A 62 4.22 10.17 -3.62
CA GLN A 62 4.24 11.16 -4.71
C GLN A 62 3.01 11.02 -5.62
N ARG A 63 2.62 9.79 -5.97
CA ARG A 63 1.39 9.53 -6.75
C ARG A 63 0.15 10.01 -5.99
N MET A 64 0.05 9.68 -4.72
CA MET A 64 -1.03 10.13 -3.83
C MET A 64 -1.14 11.66 -3.78
N LEU A 65 -0.01 12.35 -3.57
CA LEU A 65 0.03 13.81 -3.51
C LEU A 65 -0.39 14.45 -4.84
N ILE A 66 0.06 13.91 -5.98
CA ILE A 66 -0.36 14.38 -7.31
C ILE A 66 -1.87 14.24 -7.46
N GLY A 67 -2.43 13.10 -7.12
CA GLY A 67 -3.87 12.88 -7.21
C GLY A 67 -4.67 13.75 -6.25
N ALA A 68 -4.19 13.97 -5.02
CA ALA A 68 -4.84 14.87 -4.08
C ALA A 68 -4.87 16.32 -4.60
N VAL A 69 -3.79 16.76 -5.26
CA VAL A 69 -3.76 18.07 -5.96
C VAL A 69 -4.76 18.08 -7.12
N VAL A 70 -4.78 17.07 -7.97
CA VAL A 70 -5.72 16.97 -9.10
C VAL A 70 -7.16 16.99 -8.60
N LYS A 71 -7.48 16.19 -7.58
CA LYS A 71 -8.81 16.16 -6.94
C LYS A 71 -9.23 17.55 -6.46
N LYS A 72 -8.33 18.24 -5.77
CA LYS A 72 -8.58 19.60 -5.26
C LYS A 72 -8.78 20.62 -6.38
N VAL A 73 -7.97 20.55 -7.44
CA VAL A 73 -8.07 21.46 -8.60
C VAL A 73 -9.37 21.23 -9.35
N LEU A 74 -9.72 19.96 -9.63
CA LEU A 74 -10.95 19.65 -10.37
C LEU A 74 -12.24 19.94 -9.59
N ALA A 75 -12.17 19.92 -8.26
CA ALA A 75 -13.28 20.29 -7.39
C ALA A 75 -13.42 21.82 -7.18
N SER A 76 -12.45 22.62 -7.61
CA SER A 76 -12.48 24.07 -7.45
C SER A 76 -13.34 24.75 -8.53
N ASP A 77 -13.76 25.98 -8.26
CA ASP A 77 -14.42 26.82 -9.26
C ASP A 77 -13.46 27.17 -10.42
N PRO A 78 -13.97 27.54 -11.60
CA PRO A 78 -13.14 27.78 -12.78
C PRO A 78 -12.07 28.86 -12.62
N ILE A 79 -12.30 29.87 -11.76
CA ILE A 79 -11.34 30.95 -11.53
C ILE A 79 -10.18 30.42 -10.67
N THR A 80 -10.49 29.72 -9.60
CA THR A 80 -9.49 29.06 -8.74
C THR A 80 -8.69 28.03 -9.51
N MET A 81 -9.33 27.21 -10.35
CA MET A 81 -8.67 26.25 -11.21
C MET A 81 -7.68 26.94 -12.16
N ALA A 82 -8.09 28.03 -12.83
CA ALA A 82 -7.23 28.78 -13.74
C ALA A 82 -6.04 29.39 -13.01
N GLY A 83 -6.25 29.97 -11.82
CA GLY A 83 -5.19 30.51 -10.97
C GLY A 83 -4.18 29.45 -10.54
N THR A 84 -4.65 28.28 -10.14
CA THR A 84 -3.79 27.15 -9.74
C THR A 84 -2.97 26.64 -10.90
N ILE A 85 -3.58 26.41 -12.06
CA ILE A 85 -2.88 25.95 -13.28
C ILE A 85 -1.82 26.97 -13.71
N SER A 86 -2.15 28.27 -13.66
CA SER A 86 -1.18 29.34 -13.95
C SER A 86 0.00 29.32 -12.97
N THR A 87 -0.26 29.09 -11.66
CA THR A 87 0.79 28.95 -10.66
C THR A 87 1.66 27.73 -10.92
N MET A 88 1.05 26.59 -11.27
CA MET A 88 1.77 25.36 -11.61
C MET A 88 2.67 25.56 -12.83
N ALA A 89 2.16 26.22 -13.89
CA ALA A 89 2.90 26.50 -15.10
C ALA A 89 4.17 27.32 -14.83
N GLY A 90 4.14 28.21 -13.83
CA GLY A 90 5.32 28.97 -13.38
C GLY A 90 6.43 28.15 -12.69
N HIS A 91 6.14 26.88 -12.31
CA HIS A 91 7.06 26.00 -11.60
C HIS A 91 7.54 24.80 -12.44
N VAL A 92 7.09 24.68 -13.66
CA VAL A 92 7.50 23.61 -14.59
C VAL A 92 8.09 24.20 -15.86
N THR A 93 9.07 23.50 -16.43
CA THR A 93 9.58 23.83 -17.78
C THR A 93 8.79 23.00 -18.78
N THR A 94 8.00 23.66 -19.60
CA THR A 94 7.13 23.02 -20.61
C THR A 94 6.99 23.93 -21.83
N ASP A 95 6.73 23.33 -22.97
CA ASP A 95 6.37 24.01 -24.22
C ASP A 95 4.86 24.24 -24.34
N MET A 96 4.07 23.77 -23.37
CA MET A 96 2.62 23.92 -23.35
C MET A 96 2.25 25.29 -22.75
N ASP A 97 1.45 26.06 -23.47
CA ASP A 97 0.89 27.30 -22.94
C ASP A 97 -0.24 27.07 -21.93
N VAL A 98 -0.49 28.06 -21.08
CA VAL A 98 -1.49 28.00 -20.00
C VAL A 98 -2.90 27.75 -20.55
N SER A 99 -3.23 28.28 -21.72
CA SER A 99 -4.56 28.12 -22.33
C SER A 99 -4.81 26.67 -22.78
N THR A 100 -3.78 26.02 -23.27
CA THR A 100 -3.81 24.58 -23.63
C THR A 100 -3.96 23.73 -22.37
N MET A 101 -3.22 24.05 -21.28
CA MET A 101 -3.36 23.36 -20.00
C MET A 101 -4.78 23.45 -19.44
N LEU A 102 -5.37 24.66 -19.48
CA LEU A 102 -6.76 24.89 -19.06
C LEU A 102 -7.78 24.14 -19.93
N SER A 103 -7.55 24.11 -21.24
CA SER A 103 -8.39 23.35 -22.17
C SER A 103 -8.37 21.85 -21.88
N ILE A 104 -7.19 21.31 -21.54
CA ILE A 104 -7.03 19.91 -21.13
C ILE A 104 -7.75 19.69 -19.79
N ALA A 105 -7.45 20.50 -18.77
CA ALA A 105 -8.03 20.36 -17.43
C ALA A 105 -9.57 20.41 -17.48
N SER A 106 -10.15 21.28 -18.30
CA SER A 106 -11.60 21.41 -18.44
C SER A 106 -12.29 20.12 -18.93
N LYS A 107 -11.57 19.23 -19.62
CA LYS A 107 -12.11 17.94 -20.10
C LYS A 107 -12.20 16.91 -18.97
N PHE A 108 -11.50 17.14 -17.89
CA PHE A 108 -11.51 16.27 -16.69
C PHE A 108 -12.44 16.77 -15.60
N VAL A 109 -13.14 17.89 -15.79
CA VAL A 109 -14.13 18.37 -14.86
C VAL A 109 -15.27 17.35 -14.77
N GLY A 110 -15.59 16.93 -13.56
CA GLY A 110 -16.63 15.93 -13.31
C GLY A 110 -16.12 14.48 -13.22
N ILE A 111 -14.83 14.24 -13.43
CA ILE A 111 -14.21 12.93 -13.15
C ILE A 111 -14.16 12.72 -11.64
N ASN A 112 -14.54 11.54 -11.19
CA ASN A 112 -14.27 11.09 -9.82
C ASN A 112 -12.85 10.56 -9.73
N VAL A 113 -11.95 11.36 -9.14
CA VAL A 113 -10.52 11.03 -9.05
C VAL A 113 -10.29 9.70 -8.31
N ASP A 114 -11.13 9.36 -7.34
CA ASP A 114 -11.00 8.14 -6.54
C ASP A 114 -11.46 6.88 -7.30
N GLU A 115 -12.29 7.02 -8.32
CA GLU A 115 -12.88 5.91 -9.08
C GLU A 115 -12.37 5.81 -10.51
N ASP A 116 -12.12 6.96 -11.17
CA ASP A 116 -11.82 7.04 -12.60
C ASP A 116 -10.29 7.14 -12.89
N ILE A 117 -9.47 7.45 -11.88
CA ILE A 117 -8.02 7.51 -12.04
C ILE A 117 -7.38 6.23 -11.50
N TYR A 118 -6.57 5.61 -12.33
CA TYR A 118 -5.84 4.41 -11.95
C TYR A 118 -4.38 4.73 -11.67
N SER A 119 -3.85 4.14 -10.60
CA SER A 119 -2.43 4.24 -10.29
C SER A 119 -1.92 2.94 -9.69
N GLY A 120 -0.66 2.60 -9.92
CA GLY A 120 -0.06 1.40 -9.38
C GLY A 120 1.46 1.48 -9.41
N GLN A 121 2.12 0.67 -8.60
CA GLN A 121 3.56 0.51 -8.60
C GLN A 121 3.98 -0.36 -9.78
N MET A 122 4.99 0.05 -10.53
CA MET A 122 5.57 -0.78 -11.59
C MET A 122 6.17 -2.06 -10.96
N PRO A 123 5.89 -3.25 -11.49
CA PRO A 123 6.48 -4.48 -10.98
C PRO A 123 7.98 -4.53 -11.26
N THR A 124 8.76 -4.70 -10.20
CA THR A 124 10.22 -4.77 -10.27
C THR A 124 10.77 -5.86 -9.36
N GLU A 125 12.00 -6.28 -9.63
CA GLU A 125 12.78 -7.16 -8.80
C GLU A 125 14.06 -6.43 -8.35
N SER A 126 14.27 -6.36 -7.03
CA SER A 126 15.49 -5.75 -6.48
C SER A 126 16.69 -6.66 -6.69
N LYS A 127 17.76 -6.16 -7.31
CA LYS A 127 19.01 -6.89 -7.54
C LYS A 127 20.22 -6.10 -7.04
N TYR A 128 21.08 -6.77 -6.27
CA TYR A 128 22.36 -6.20 -5.83
C TYR A 128 23.46 -6.61 -6.78
N VAL A 129 24.00 -5.65 -7.54
CA VAL A 129 25.03 -5.87 -8.54
C VAL A 129 26.13 -4.83 -8.38
N ASN A 130 27.38 -5.24 -8.34
CA ASN A 130 28.54 -4.35 -8.24
C ASN A 130 28.43 -3.32 -7.10
N ALA A 131 28.07 -3.79 -5.91
CA ALA A 131 27.89 -2.97 -4.69
C ALA A 131 26.78 -1.90 -4.79
N THR A 132 25.83 -2.06 -5.70
CA THR A 132 24.70 -1.15 -5.90
C THR A 132 23.40 -1.93 -6.03
N TRP A 133 22.34 -1.44 -5.42
CA TRP A 133 20.98 -1.95 -5.61
C TRP A 133 20.34 -1.37 -6.88
N TYR A 134 19.73 -2.24 -7.65
CA TYR A 134 18.95 -1.90 -8.83
C TYR A 134 17.56 -2.48 -8.71
N GLU A 135 16.58 -1.70 -9.16
CA GLU A 135 15.21 -2.16 -9.39
C GLU A 135 15.07 -2.52 -10.87
N ILE A 136 15.00 -3.80 -11.15
CA ILE A 136 14.89 -4.30 -12.53
C ILE A 136 13.42 -4.58 -12.82
N CYS A 137 12.89 -3.94 -13.86
CA CYS A 137 11.51 -4.14 -14.27
C CYS A 137 11.27 -5.61 -14.63
N ASP A 138 10.25 -6.23 -14.01
CA ASP A 138 9.66 -7.47 -14.50
C ASP A 138 8.85 -7.16 -15.76
N THR A 139 9.48 -7.34 -16.91
CA THR A 139 8.88 -7.00 -18.21
C THR A 139 7.66 -7.87 -18.55
N ALA A 140 7.57 -9.09 -18.01
CA ALA A 140 6.41 -9.96 -18.22
C ALA A 140 5.21 -9.47 -17.42
N ALA A 141 5.41 -9.21 -16.14
CA ALA A 141 4.38 -8.64 -15.28
C ALA A 141 3.97 -7.23 -15.75
N TRP A 142 4.93 -6.39 -16.14
CA TRP A 142 4.65 -5.06 -16.72
C TRP A 142 3.78 -5.13 -17.97
N LYS A 143 4.05 -6.07 -18.87
CA LYS A 143 3.22 -6.28 -20.06
C LYS A 143 1.77 -6.61 -19.70
N SER A 144 1.56 -7.47 -18.71
CA SER A 144 0.21 -7.80 -18.23
C SER A 144 -0.50 -6.59 -17.61
N VAL A 145 0.24 -5.75 -16.87
CA VAL A 145 -0.28 -4.47 -16.36
C VAL A 145 -0.72 -3.57 -17.51
N MET A 146 0.11 -3.40 -18.55
CA MET A 146 -0.21 -2.54 -19.70
C MET A 146 -1.38 -3.08 -20.52
N GLU A 147 -1.49 -4.39 -20.69
CA GLU A 147 -2.65 -5.02 -21.35
C GLU A 147 -3.97 -4.70 -20.65
N ARG A 148 -3.96 -4.61 -19.32
CA ARG A 148 -5.14 -4.17 -18.54
C ARG A 148 -5.43 -2.68 -18.72
N VAL A 149 -4.38 -1.84 -18.63
CA VAL A 149 -4.49 -0.38 -18.79
C VAL A 149 -5.03 -0.04 -20.21
N ASP A 150 -4.56 -0.72 -21.24
CA ASP A 150 -5.04 -0.54 -22.63
C ASP A 150 -6.54 -0.90 -22.79
N GLN A 151 -7.06 -1.74 -21.91
CA GLN A 151 -8.48 -2.07 -21.84
C GLN A 151 -9.29 -1.09 -20.97
N GLY A 152 -8.67 -0.07 -20.41
CA GLY A 152 -9.29 0.87 -19.47
C GLY A 152 -9.54 0.28 -18.07
N LEU A 153 -8.83 -0.79 -17.73
CA LEU A 153 -8.93 -1.46 -16.43
C LEU A 153 -7.85 -0.95 -15.47
N PRO A 154 -8.06 -1.09 -14.16
CA PRO A 154 -7.02 -0.84 -13.17
C PRO A 154 -5.73 -1.64 -13.47
N PRO A 155 -4.54 -1.12 -13.12
CA PRO A 155 -3.25 -1.78 -13.37
C PRO A 155 -3.20 -3.22 -12.87
N TYR A 156 -3.83 -3.48 -11.74
CA TYR A 156 -3.87 -4.80 -11.10
C TYR A 156 -5.30 -5.33 -10.99
N ALA A 157 -5.44 -6.64 -11.02
CA ALA A 157 -6.72 -7.31 -10.77
C ALA A 157 -7.04 -7.38 -9.27
N ASP A 158 -6.00 -7.42 -8.44
CA ASP A 158 -6.08 -7.50 -6.99
C ASP A 158 -5.12 -6.48 -6.35
N ALA A 159 -5.56 -5.79 -5.28
CA ALA A 159 -4.76 -4.78 -4.59
C ALA A 159 -3.46 -5.36 -4.01
N SER A 160 -3.42 -6.62 -3.62
CA SER A 160 -2.23 -7.29 -3.09
C SER A 160 -1.09 -7.42 -4.11
N GLN A 161 -1.38 -7.24 -5.41
CA GLN A 161 -0.37 -7.23 -6.48
C GLN A 161 0.41 -5.91 -6.53
N ASP A 162 -0.09 -4.83 -5.95
CA ASP A 162 0.67 -3.59 -5.75
C ASP A 162 1.46 -3.69 -4.45
N SER A 163 2.79 -3.70 -4.54
CA SER A 163 3.69 -3.83 -3.38
C SER A 163 3.59 -2.66 -2.38
N THR A 164 2.92 -1.58 -2.75
CA THR A 164 2.73 -0.39 -1.89
C THR A 164 1.34 -0.32 -1.27
N ALA A 165 0.42 -1.21 -1.66
CA ALA A 165 -0.95 -1.19 -1.18
C ALA A 165 -1.04 -1.36 0.36
N GLY A 166 -1.86 -0.56 1.00
CA GLY A 166 -2.12 -0.61 2.45
C GLY A 166 -1.00 -0.07 3.35
N ILE A 167 0.14 0.41 2.77
CA ILE A 167 1.28 0.96 3.53
C ILE A 167 1.52 2.43 3.15
N ALA A 168 1.56 2.74 1.88
CA ALA A 168 1.60 4.12 1.41
C ALA A 168 0.22 4.54 0.92
N GLY A 169 -0.08 5.83 1.01
CA GLY A 169 -1.31 6.36 0.48
C GLY A 169 -1.43 6.13 -1.02
N SER A 170 -2.64 5.94 -1.50
CA SER A 170 -2.95 5.76 -2.91
C SER A 170 -3.89 6.84 -3.41
N VAL A 171 -3.94 7.00 -4.72
CA VAL A 171 -4.92 7.82 -5.43
C VAL A 171 -5.62 6.94 -6.43
N GLY A 172 -6.93 7.07 -6.50
CA GLY A 172 -7.72 6.31 -7.44
C GLY A 172 -7.67 4.80 -7.20
N VAL A 173 -7.95 4.04 -8.21
CA VAL A 173 -8.07 2.58 -8.14
C VAL A 173 -6.78 1.92 -8.61
N SER A 174 -6.10 1.18 -7.75
CA SER A 174 -4.94 0.36 -8.14
C SER A 174 -5.33 -1.05 -8.57
N ALA A 175 -6.48 -1.54 -8.13
CA ALA A 175 -6.98 -2.87 -8.49
C ALA A 175 -8.50 -2.87 -8.65
N GLY A 176 -9.02 -3.68 -9.55
CA GLY A 176 -10.44 -3.88 -9.76
C GLY A 176 -10.72 -5.31 -10.19
N GLY A 177 -11.60 -5.99 -9.44
CA GLY A 177 -12.19 -7.25 -9.86
C GLY A 177 -13.25 -7.02 -10.95
N ASP A 178 -13.46 -8.01 -11.83
CA ASP A 178 -14.51 -8.01 -12.84
C ASP A 178 -15.87 -7.70 -12.23
N GLY A 179 -16.39 -6.54 -12.60
CA GLY A 179 -17.80 -6.18 -12.60
C GLY A 179 -18.64 -6.57 -11.39
N SER A 180 -18.48 -5.87 -10.28
CA SER A 180 -19.58 -5.58 -9.37
C SER A 180 -19.27 -4.28 -8.62
N SER A 181 -20.03 -3.26 -8.96
CA SER A 181 -20.05 -1.97 -8.30
C SER A 181 -20.49 -2.13 -6.84
N ASP A 182 -19.54 -2.04 -5.93
CA ASP A 182 -19.69 -1.43 -4.61
C ASP A 182 -18.28 -1.31 -3.99
N ALA A 183 -17.55 -0.29 -4.43
CA ALA A 183 -16.34 0.11 -3.74
C ALA A 183 -16.60 1.46 -3.06
N THR A 184 -17.36 1.41 -2.00
CA THR A 184 -17.21 2.36 -0.92
C THR A 184 -15.85 2.05 -0.31
N SER A 185 -14.83 2.86 -0.60
CA SER A 185 -13.57 2.81 0.11
C SER A 185 -13.76 3.41 1.51
N SER A 186 -14.40 2.63 2.35
CA SER A 186 -14.06 2.61 3.77
C SER A 186 -13.00 1.54 3.89
N ALA A 187 -11.77 1.89 4.27
CA ALA A 187 -10.97 0.98 5.05
C ALA A 187 -11.74 0.79 6.37
N THR A 188 -12.82 0.02 6.28
CA THR A 188 -13.30 -0.70 7.43
C THR A 188 -12.16 -1.66 7.73
N GLU A 189 -11.43 -1.45 8.82
CA GLU A 189 -10.77 -2.55 9.50
C GLU A 189 -11.75 -3.70 9.43
N ALA A 190 -11.44 -4.72 8.62
CA ALA A 190 -12.20 -5.95 8.65
C ALA A 190 -12.19 -6.35 10.11
N ALA A 191 -13.37 -6.39 10.72
CA ALA A 191 -13.46 -6.69 12.14
C ALA A 191 -12.78 -8.05 12.32
N ALA A 192 -11.71 -8.08 13.10
CA ALA A 192 -10.87 -9.26 13.26
C ALA A 192 -11.74 -10.45 13.64
N ASP A 193 -11.74 -11.49 12.81
CA ASP A 193 -12.45 -12.74 13.09
C ASP A 193 -11.49 -13.66 13.86
N TYR A 194 -11.82 -13.92 15.13
CA TYR A 194 -11.04 -14.77 16.01
C TYR A 194 -11.48 -16.25 15.96
N SER A 195 -11.90 -16.72 14.80
CA SER A 195 -12.31 -18.10 14.56
C SER A 195 -11.55 -18.73 13.39
N GLY A 196 -11.63 -20.06 13.25
CA GLY A 196 -11.06 -20.80 12.13
C GLY A 196 -9.82 -21.62 12.48
N THR A 197 -9.25 -22.26 11.45
CA THR A 197 -8.09 -23.14 11.59
C THR A 197 -6.80 -22.40 11.32
N VAL A 198 -5.80 -22.57 12.22
CA VAL A 198 -4.49 -21.90 12.06
C VAL A 198 -3.38 -22.93 12.20
N MET A 199 -2.47 -22.97 11.22
CA MET A 199 -1.23 -23.73 11.30
C MET A 199 -0.06 -22.79 11.60
N VAL A 200 0.70 -23.07 12.67
CA VAL A 200 1.84 -22.26 13.09
C VAL A 200 3.13 -23.05 12.89
N TYR A 201 3.97 -22.58 12.00
CA TYR A 201 5.28 -23.20 11.71
C TYR A 201 6.42 -22.46 12.42
N ASN A 202 7.26 -23.19 13.13
CA ASN A 202 8.49 -22.69 13.72
C ASN A 202 9.64 -22.69 12.68
N ALA A 203 9.96 -21.54 12.16
CA ALA A 203 11.12 -21.30 11.30
C ALA A 203 12.24 -20.50 12.00
N SER A 204 12.09 -20.20 13.30
CA SER A 204 13.07 -19.44 14.08
C SER A 204 14.23 -20.30 14.59
N GLY A 205 13.97 -21.60 14.79
CA GLY A 205 14.89 -22.52 15.45
C GLY A 205 14.87 -22.45 16.98
N VAL A 206 13.98 -21.65 17.58
CA VAL A 206 13.78 -21.61 19.05
C VAL A 206 12.71 -22.62 19.42
N ALA A 207 13.04 -23.55 20.30
CA ALA A 207 12.12 -24.61 20.72
C ALA A 207 10.86 -24.00 21.42
N GLY A 208 9.68 -24.54 21.09
CA GLY A 208 8.42 -24.22 21.75
C GLY A 208 7.72 -22.92 21.30
N ILE A 209 8.34 -22.09 20.45
CA ILE A 209 7.76 -20.79 20.06
C ILE A 209 6.44 -20.96 19.28
N ALA A 210 6.35 -21.95 18.38
CA ALA A 210 5.13 -22.22 17.63
C ALA A 210 4.03 -22.81 18.54
N GLY A 211 4.39 -23.67 19.47
CA GLY A 211 3.46 -24.20 20.47
C GLY A 211 2.85 -23.08 21.32
N SER A 212 3.69 -22.20 21.87
CA SER A 212 3.22 -21.04 22.65
C SER A 212 2.34 -20.10 21.85
N ALA A 213 2.60 -19.93 20.56
CA ALA A 213 1.78 -19.12 19.66
C ALA A 213 0.42 -19.81 19.38
N ALA A 214 0.43 -21.12 19.12
CA ALA A 214 -0.80 -21.91 18.94
C ALA A 214 -1.67 -21.90 20.19
N ASP A 215 -1.08 -22.01 21.37
CA ASP A 215 -1.81 -21.92 22.65
C ASP A 215 -2.52 -20.55 22.81
N LYS A 216 -1.84 -19.46 22.48
CA LYS A 216 -2.43 -18.11 22.50
C LYS A 216 -3.60 -17.98 21.53
N LEU A 217 -3.46 -18.51 20.33
CA LEU A 217 -4.51 -18.49 19.31
C LEU A 217 -5.72 -19.35 19.78
N THR A 218 -5.47 -20.51 20.35
CA THR A 218 -6.52 -21.39 20.89
C THR A 218 -7.28 -20.72 22.03
N GLN A 219 -6.59 -20.02 22.93
CA GLN A 219 -7.24 -19.23 24.00
C GLN A 219 -8.10 -18.10 23.45
N ARG A 220 -7.81 -17.61 22.25
CA ARG A 220 -8.57 -16.53 21.59
C ARG A 220 -9.78 -17.04 20.81
N GLY A 221 -9.85 -18.35 20.50
CA GLY A 221 -10.98 -18.97 19.81
C GLY A 221 -10.65 -19.71 18.52
N TYR A 222 -9.37 -19.69 18.10
CA TYR A 222 -8.92 -20.45 16.92
C TYR A 222 -8.72 -21.93 17.20
N SER A 223 -8.85 -22.75 16.16
CA SER A 223 -8.34 -24.13 16.17
C SER A 223 -6.90 -24.14 15.66
N ALA A 224 -5.93 -23.92 16.56
CA ALA A 224 -4.54 -23.74 16.18
C ALA A 224 -3.70 -24.99 16.43
N GLN A 225 -2.82 -25.31 15.48
CA GLN A 225 -1.83 -26.40 15.56
C GLN A 225 -0.43 -25.84 15.33
N ALA A 226 0.59 -26.49 15.90
CA ALA A 226 1.97 -26.09 15.77
C ALA A 226 2.83 -27.19 15.15
N ASP A 227 3.73 -26.82 14.25
CA ASP A 227 4.73 -27.73 13.65
C ASP A 227 6.05 -26.97 13.41
N ASN A 228 7.07 -27.69 12.94
CA ASN A 228 8.34 -27.11 12.55
C ASN A 228 8.38 -26.87 11.04
N ALA A 229 8.89 -25.72 10.64
CA ALA A 229 9.16 -25.46 9.24
C ALA A 229 10.35 -26.30 8.74
N SER A 230 10.33 -26.68 7.48
CA SER A 230 11.43 -27.40 6.81
C SER A 230 12.69 -26.55 6.65
N SER A 231 12.57 -25.23 6.70
CA SER A 231 13.69 -24.28 6.59
C SER A 231 13.52 -23.13 7.57
N ARG A 232 14.63 -22.48 7.93
CA ARG A 232 14.63 -21.29 8.77
C ARG A 232 14.36 -20.04 7.92
N THR A 233 13.72 -19.05 8.54
CA THR A 233 13.53 -17.71 7.95
C THR A 233 13.83 -16.64 9.01
N ASP A 234 14.31 -15.50 8.57
CA ASP A 234 14.59 -14.36 9.46
C ASP A 234 13.34 -13.56 9.79
N THR A 235 12.33 -13.58 8.92
CA THR A 235 11.12 -12.78 9.04
C THR A 235 9.90 -13.68 9.19
N SER A 236 9.04 -13.34 10.16
CA SER A 236 7.73 -13.98 10.33
C SER A 236 6.79 -13.63 9.18
N LYS A 237 5.88 -14.54 8.86
CA LYS A 237 4.88 -14.37 7.77
C LYS A 237 3.53 -14.88 8.23
N VAL A 238 2.47 -14.22 7.77
CA VAL A 238 1.09 -14.68 7.93
C VAL A 238 0.46 -14.81 6.54
N ILE A 239 0.00 -15.99 6.22
CA ILE A 239 -0.57 -16.35 4.94
C ILE A 239 -2.00 -16.85 5.16
N TYR A 240 -2.95 -16.45 4.33
CA TYR A 240 -4.33 -16.92 4.43
C TYR A 240 -4.81 -17.60 3.16
N ASN A 241 -5.72 -18.55 3.31
CA ASN A 241 -6.35 -19.28 2.23
C ASN A 241 -7.76 -18.74 1.95
N GLY A 242 -8.15 -18.71 0.69
CA GLY A 242 -9.50 -18.28 0.29
C GLY A 242 -9.83 -16.87 0.79
N GLY A 243 -11.01 -16.70 1.38
CA GLY A 243 -11.51 -15.42 1.92
C GLY A 243 -11.18 -15.19 3.41
N ALA A 244 -10.13 -15.82 3.97
CA ALA A 244 -9.82 -15.79 5.40
C ALA A 244 -8.92 -14.58 5.83
N ALA A 245 -8.99 -13.46 5.11
CA ALA A 245 -8.21 -12.26 5.42
C ALA A 245 -8.51 -11.70 6.83
N ASP A 246 -9.79 -11.70 7.23
CA ASP A 246 -10.26 -11.22 8.53
C ASP A 246 -9.73 -12.09 9.68
N LYS A 247 -9.67 -13.41 9.45
CA LYS A 247 -9.09 -14.36 10.39
C LYS A 247 -7.58 -14.15 10.53
N ALA A 248 -6.89 -13.89 9.43
CA ALA A 248 -5.46 -13.58 9.44
C ALA A 248 -5.15 -12.28 10.17
N GLN A 249 -6.02 -11.27 10.07
CA GLN A 249 -5.91 -10.05 10.85
C GLN A 249 -6.03 -10.33 12.36
N GLY A 250 -7.02 -11.12 12.77
CA GLY A 250 -7.18 -11.54 14.17
C GLY A 250 -5.98 -12.36 14.70
N VAL A 251 -5.35 -13.16 13.83
CA VAL A 251 -4.11 -13.90 14.17
C VAL A 251 -2.94 -12.94 14.40
N ILE A 252 -2.77 -11.93 13.53
CA ILE A 252 -1.74 -10.89 13.65
C ILE A 252 -1.89 -10.15 14.98
N GLU A 253 -3.09 -9.72 15.32
CA GLU A 253 -3.40 -9.01 16.58
C GLU A 253 -3.15 -9.89 17.79
N THR A 254 -3.62 -11.15 17.77
CA THR A 254 -3.46 -12.09 18.88
C THR A 254 -2.00 -12.38 19.19
N LEU A 255 -1.19 -12.52 18.16
CA LEU A 255 0.25 -12.80 18.28
C LEU A 255 1.11 -11.54 18.40
N GLY A 256 0.54 -10.34 18.21
CA GLY A 256 1.25 -9.07 18.21
C GLY A 256 2.35 -9.06 17.13
N LEU A 257 2.01 -9.50 15.91
CA LEU A 257 2.94 -9.53 14.80
C LEU A 257 2.93 -8.18 14.09
N SER A 258 4.10 -7.69 13.70
CA SER A 258 4.24 -6.47 12.90
C SER A 258 4.42 -6.84 11.42
N VAL A 259 3.49 -7.63 10.89
CA VAL A 259 3.50 -8.12 9.50
C VAL A 259 2.09 -8.00 8.90
N SER A 260 2.01 -7.83 7.60
CA SER A 260 0.73 -7.91 6.89
C SER A 260 0.44 -9.34 6.45
N ALA A 261 -0.83 -9.75 6.52
CA ALA A 261 -1.27 -11.02 5.98
C ALA A 261 -1.19 -11.02 4.44
N ARG A 262 -0.83 -12.17 3.86
CA ARG A 262 -0.79 -12.36 2.41
C ARG A 262 -1.66 -13.53 2.00
N GLN A 263 -2.32 -13.41 0.87
CA GLN A 263 -3.04 -14.55 0.31
C GLN A 263 -2.06 -15.63 -0.14
N ASN A 264 -2.44 -16.89 0.05
CA ASN A 264 -1.62 -18.03 -0.38
C ASN A 264 -1.58 -18.10 -1.91
N ASP A 265 -0.38 -17.97 -2.45
CA ASP A 265 -0.07 -18.11 -3.88
C ASP A 265 0.04 -19.57 -4.36
N GLY A 266 -0.24 -20.54 -3.48
CA GLY A 266 -0.09 -21.97 -3.74
C GLY A 266 1.22 -22.56 -3.22
N SER A 267 2.09 -21.75 -2.61
CA SER A 267 3.35 -22.21 -2.02
C SER A 267 3.18 -22.89 -0.67
N TYR A 268 2.02 -22.75 -0.04
CA TYR A 268 1.68 -23.34 1.25
C TYR A 268 0.47 -24.26 1.15
N GLU A 269 0.35 -25.18 2.12
CA GLU A 269 -0.79 -26.09 2.22
C GLU A 269 -2.12 -25.32 2.37
N LYS A 270 -3.22 -25.93 1.90
CA LYS A 270 -4.55 -25.32 1.90
C LYS A 270 -5.46 -25.83 3.02
N ASP A 271 -4.92 -26.64 3.93
CA ASP A 271 -5.70 -27.35 4.96
C ASP A 271 -6.04 -26.47 6.19
N ALA A 272 -5.48 -25.27 6.27
CA ALA A 272 -5.81 -24.30 7.31
C ALA A 272 -6.31 -22.98 6.69
N ASP A 273 -7.17 -22.25 7.40
CA ASP A 273 -7.60 -20.92 6.98
C ASP A 273 -6.42 -19.93 6.96
N VAL A 274 -5.56 -20.03 7.98
CA VAL A 274 -4.40 -19.17 8.15
C VAL A 274 -3.15 -19.98 8.47
N ILE A 275 -2.03 -19.61 7.87
CA ILE A 275 -0.71 -20.18 8.11
C ILE A 275 0.20 -19.09 8.66
N VAL A 276 0.83 -19.38 9.79
CA VAL A 276 1.82 -18.51 10.43
C VAL A 276 3.19 -19.16 10.34
N VAL A 277 4.17 -18.47 9.82
CA VAL A 277 5.58 -18.90 9.84
C VAL A 277 6.34 -17.95 10.76
N LEU A 278 6.83 -18.43 11.88
CA LEU A 278 7.56 -17.63 12.87
C LEU A 278 9.06 -17.65 12.56
N GLY A 279 9.60 -16.49 12.22
CA GLY A 279 11.02 -16.28 11.93
C GLY A 279 11.86 -15.96 13.17
N THR A 280 13.17 -15.68 12.95
CA THR A 280 14.12 -15.33 14.02
C THR A 280 13.84 -13.95 14.62
N ASP A 281 13.07 -13.10 13.96
CA ASP A 281 12.55 -11.82 14.46
C ASP A 281 11.69 -11.98 15.74
N ARG A 282 11.20 -13.18 16.01
CA ARG A 282 10.42 -13.52 17.24
C ARG A 282 11.24 -14.28 18.28
N ALA A 283 12.51 -14.50 18.03
CA ALA A 283 13.42 -15.24 18.92
C ALA A 283 14.04 -14.36 20.03
N ARG A 284 13.61 -13.10 20.16
CA ARG A 284 14.13 -12.13 21.14
C ARG A 284 13.13 -11.88 22.25
#